data_816e565ff2df3b27a9dc6b3d0bddf9ee
#
_entry.id   816e565ff2df3b27a9dc6b3d0bddf9ee
#
_cell.length_a   1.000
_cell.length_b   1.000
_cell.length_c   1.000
_cell.angle_alpha   90.00
_cell.angle_beta   90.00
_cell.angle_gamma   90.00
#
_symmetry.space_group_name_H-M   'P 1'
#
loop_
_entity.id
_entity.type
_entity.pdbx_description
1 polymer ?
#
loop_
_entity_poly.entity_id
_entity_poly.type
_entity_poly.pdbx_seq_one_letter_code
_entity_poly.pdbx_strand_id
1 'polypeptide(L)'
;MCIRDRLQRLRDKGFTGQITIVRDFLRKSRGPQKNRQAYIRFESEPAEQMQIDWGHFGSLSYGNTNRKLYALAVLEAYSRMLYVEFTHSQNQSSLHRCLLNAFLFFGGTPRQIVVDNMLTAVTQRQGAMVRFNDGFLDFLRPFQITPIACNPGAPHENGKVEAAIKYIRRNFWPLRSFSDLSDVQRQLRHWLDTVANVRLHQSTGQRPSERFEAVKLTALPDLLPDCREVHQLKVHKDFAVRFDGNTYTGPPWSIGKKLTLKADAHSLTLYHNEKKVAVHRRCWQRHCRIETAAHREQVKKLKKRLWHDRQIAAFASLGTEARTYLQGLLEANVPIKKNVTRLLALKNEYGPAAIITAIQKALSFNAYGADYIENILYQEMTPQKHHPPVKLNNNDLNRIVLTEPSLAEYDAHVLKAKGKKDD
;
A
#
# COMPACT_ATOMS: atom_id res chain seq x y z
N MET A 1 -28.67 14.61 -22.59
CA MET A 1 -30.02 14.01 -22.78
C MET A 1 -30.61 14.64 -24.02
N CYS A 2 -30.97 13.84 -25.05
CA CYS A 2 -31.49 14.37 -26.31
C CYS A 2 -32.96 14.85 -26.16
N ILE A 3 -33.44 15.60 -27.13
CA ILE A 3 -34.80 16.16 -27.05
C ILE A 3 -35.88 15.08 -27.13
N ARG A 4 -35.59 13.96 -27.82
CA ARG A 4 -36.50 12.81 -27.91
C ARG A 4 -36.64 12.10 -26.52
N ASP A 5 -35.55 11.93 -25.80
CA ASP A 5 -35.59 11.33 -24.44
C ASP A 5 -36.36 12.20 -23.46
N ARG A 6 -36.27 13.52 -23.61
CA ARG A 6 -37.05 14.48 -22.81
C ARG A 6 -38.53 14.37 -23.11
N LEU A 7 -38.89 14.31 -24.40
CA LEU A 7 -40.29 14.14 -24.82
C LEU A 7 -40.87 12.83 -24.28
N GLN A 8 -40.10 11.73 -24.38
CA GLN A 8 -40.55 10.43 -23.83
C GLN A 8 -40.82 10.50 -22.32
N ARG A 9 -39.90 11.07 -21.55
CA ARG A 9 -40.09 11.26 -20.09
C ARG A 9 -41.27 12.20 -19.75
N LEU A 10 -41.55 13.17 -20.58
CA LEU A 10 -42.72 14.03 -20.41
C LEU A 10 -44.01 13.29 -20.73
N ARG A 11 -44.04 12.42 -21.76
CA ARG A 11 -45.16 11.56 -22.09
C ARG A 11 -45.47 10.57 -20.98
N ASP A 12 -44.42 9.97 -20.38
CA ASP A 12 -44.54 9.08 -19.24
C ASP A 12 -45.16 9.79 -18.03
N LYS A 13 -45.12 11.13 -17.98
CA LYS A 13 -45.77 11.98 -16.97
C LYS A 13 -47.08 12.63 -17.43
N GLY A 14 -47.69 12.13 -18.51
CA GLY A 14 -48.99 12.60 -19.00
C GLY A 14 -48.95 13.78 -19.99
N PHE A 15 -47.77 14.17 -20.51
CA PHE A 15 -47.69 15.23 -21.51
C PHE A 15 -48.12 14.74 -22.90
N THR A 16 -49.16 15.34 -23.46
CA THR A 16 -49.73 14.98 -24.78
C THR A 16 -49.22 15.81 -25.95
N GLY A 17 -48.36 16.79 -25.69
CA GLY A 17 -47.86 17.68 -26.69
C GLY A 17 -46.78 17.09 -27.61
N GLN A 18 -46.52 17.77 -28.73
CA GLN A 18 -45.51 17.35 -29.70
C GLN A 18 -44.11 17.90 -29.39
N ILE A 19 -43.10 17.35 -30.07
CA ILE A 19 -41.67 17.69 -29.91
C ILE A 19 -41.36 19.16 -30.15
N THR A 20 -42.16 19.83 -30.99
CA THR A 20 -42.05 21.26 -31.27
C THR A 20 -42.31 22.12 -30.06
N ILE A 21 -43.33 21.80 -29.27
CA ILE A 21 -43.67 22.52 -28.04
C ILE A 21 -42.52 22.39 -27.02
N VAL A 22 -41.96 21.20 -26.88
CA VAL A 22 -40.82 20.96 -25.98
C VAL A 22 -39.57 21.73 -26.47
N ARG A 23 -39.38 21.81 -27.80
CA ARG A 23 -38.26 22.55 -28.39
C ARG A 23 -38.40 24.05 -28.17
N ASP A 24 -39.58 24.60 -28.36
CA ASP A 24 -39.86 26.03 -28.18
C ASP A 24 -39.79 26.43 -26.69
N PHE A 25 -40.32 25.62 -25.82
CA PHE A 25 -40.16 25.82 -24.37
C PHE A 25 -38.69 25.84 -23.96
N LEU A 26 -37.89 24.88 -24.42
CA LEU A 26 -36.45 24.83 -24.13
C LEU A 26 -35.70 26.02 -24.75
N ARG A 27 -36.12 26.51 -25.90
CA ARG A 27 -35.53 27.70 -26.53
C ARG A 27 -35.82 28.96 -25.70
N LYS A 28 -37.04 29.14 -25.26
CA LYS A 28 -37.46 30.27 -24.40
C LYS A 28 -36.80 30.20 -23.01
N SER A 29 -36.74 29.01 -22.43
CA SER A 29 -36.16 28.77 -21.10
C SER A 29 -34.62 28.94 -21.04
N ARG A 30 -33.92 28.76 -22.17
CA ARG A 30 -32.46 28.94 -22.26
C ARG A 30 -32.00 30.39 -22.43
N GLY A 31 -32.95 31.32 -22.62
CA GLY A 31 -32.63 32.71 -22.88
C GLY A 31 -31.99 32.95 -24.27
N PRO A 32 -31.68 34.19 -24.61
CA PRO A 32 -31.01 34.51 -25.85
C PRO A 32 -29.67 33.78 -25.94
N GLN A 33 -29.40 33.14 -27.07
CA GLN A 33 -28.07 32.57 -27.32
C GLN A 33 -27.04 33.68 -27.18
N LYS A 34 -26.05 33.50 -26.28
CA LYS A 34 -24.89 34.38 -26.21
C LYS A 34 -24.33 34.55 -27.63
N ASN A 35 -24.21 35.76 -28.12
CA ASN A 35 -23.57 36.06 -29.38
C ASN A 35 -22.22 35.34 -29.43
N ARG A 36 -22.10 34.40 -30.36
CA ARG A 36 -20.85 33.70 -30.60
C ARG A 36 -19.90 34.68 -31.23
N GLN A 37 -18.92 35.13 -30.49
CA GLN A 37 -17.84 35.92 -31.03
C GLN A 37 -17.08 35.09 -32.07
N ALA A 38 -16.85 35.63 -33.25
CA ALA A 38 -15.97 35.03 -34.22
C ALA A 38 -14.54 35.02 -33.66
N TYR A 39 -13.84 33.92 -33.82
CA TYR A 39 -12.43 33.80 -33.45
C TYR A 39 -11.62 33.27 -34.64
N ILE A 40 -10.38 33.73 -34.76
CA ILE A 40 -9.44 33.21 -35.74
C ILE A 40 -8.92 31.88 -35.22
N ARG A 41 -9.06 30.83 -36.03
CA ARG A 41 -8.54 29.51 -35.68
C ARG A 41 -7.01 29.55 -35.77
N PHE A 42 -6.33 29.40 -34.65
CA PHE A 42 -4.89 29.35 -34.61
C PHE A 42 -4.44 27.89 -34.80
N GLU A 43 -3.56 27.64 -35.75
CA GLU A 43 -2.89 26.34 -35.92
C GLU A 43 -1.43 26.47 -35.47
N SER A 44 -0.96 25.48 -34.72
CA SER A 44 0.41 25.42 -34.22
C SER A 44 1.34 24.79 -35.24
N GLU A 45 2.58 25.19 -35.27
CA GLU A 45 3.64 24.53 -36.03
C GLU A 45 3.97 23.15 -35.46
N PRO A 46 4.57 22.22 -36.25
CA PRO A 46 5.03 20.94 -35.73
C PRO A 46 6.02 21.12 -34.55
N ALA A 47 5.86 20.35 -33.49
CA ALA A 47 6.67 20.40 -32.26
C ALA A 47 6.66 21.74 -31.49
N GLU A 48 5.84 22.69 -31.91
CA GLU A 48 5.76 23.97 -31.22
C GLU A 48 5.08 23.82 -29.86
N GLN A 49 3.91 23.20 -29.82
CA GLN A 49 3.03 23.28 -28.66
C GLN A 49 2.37 21.96 -28.32
N MET A 50 2.38 21.60 -27.04
CA MET A 50 1.49 20.60 -26.47
C MET A 50 0.48 21.27 -25.54
N GLN A 51 -0.80 20.93 -25.67
CA GLN A 51 -1.86 21.39 -24.77
C GLN A 51 -2.16 20.31 -23.75
N ILE A 52 -2.30 20.72 -22.48
CA ILE A 52 -2.61 19.79 -21.39
C ILE A 52 -3.83 20.24 -20.61
N ASP A 53 -4.66 19.29 -20.21
CA ASP A 53 -5.81 19.57 -19.36
C ASP A 53 -6.22 18.34 -18.55
N TRP A 54 -6.84 18.60 -17.39
CA TRP A 54 -7.38 17.58 -16.52
C TRP A 54 -8.88 17.32 -16.77
N GLY A 55 -9.24 16.06 -16.93
CA GLY A 55 -10.63 15.62 -16.93
C GLY A 55 -10.99 14.82 -15.68
N HIS A 56 -12.13 15.10 -15.07
CA HIS A 56 -12.68 14.25 -14.01
C HIS A 56 -13.58 13.15 -14.62
N PHE A 57 -13.37 11.88 -14.24
CA PHE A 57 -14.04 10.71 -14.79
C PHE A 57 -14.76 9.85 -13.73
N GLY A 58 -15.25 10.50 -12.67
CA GLY A 58 -15.95 9.80 -11.60
C GLY A 58 -14.99 9.17 -10.59
N SER A 59 -15.19 7.91 -10.28
CA SER A 59 -14.37 7.17 -9.29
C SER A 59 -14.24 5.70 -9.65
N LEU A 60 -13.17 5.06 -9.15
CA LEU A 60 -12.99 3.61 -9.15
C LEU A 60 -13.22 3.08 -7.72
N SER A 61 -13.88 1.92 -7.66
CA SER A 61 -14.14 1.23 -6.41
C SER A 61 -13.02 0.24 -6.08
N TYR A 62 -12.52 0.28 -4.85
CA TYR A 62 -11.52 -0.63 -4.30
C TYR A 62 -12.08 -1.23 -3.01
N GLY A 63 -12.84 -2.32 -3.14
CA GLY A 63 -13.56 -2.89 -2.01
C GLY A 63 -14.55 -1.91 -1.40
N ASN A 64 -14.29 -1.47 -0.17
CA ASN A 64 -15.12 -0.50 0.57
C ASN A 64 -14.76 0.98 0.33
N THR A 65 -13.82 1.28 -0.55
CA THR A 65 -13.30 2.64 -0.77
C THR A 65 -13.44 3.05 -2.22
N ASN A 66 -14.01 4.23 -2.46
CA ASN A 66 -14.02 4.85 -3.78
C ASN A 66 -12.92 5.89 -3.90
N ARG A 67 -12.10 5.79 -4.93
CA ARG A 67 -11.05 6.77 -5.28
C ARG A 67 -11.49 7.58 -6.47
N LYS A 68 -11.46 8.91 -6.37
CA LYS A 68 -11.70 9.79 -7.52
C LYS A 68 -10.76 9.42 -8.67
N LEU A 69 -11.24 9.56 -9.88
CA LEU A 69 -10.49 9.25 -11.09
C LEU A 69 -10.38 10.50 -11.95
N TYR A 70 -9.16 10.87 -12.27
CA TYR A 70 -8.82 11.99 -13.13
C TYR A 70 -8.02 11.46 -14.32
N ALA A 71 -8.11 12.14 -15.45
CA ALA A 71 -7.26 11.89 -16.60
C ALA A 71 -6.50 13.16 -16.97
N LEU A 72 -5.18 13.09 -17.08
CA LEU A 72 -4.41 14.12 -17.76
C LEU A 72 -4.40 13.78 -19.25
N ALA A 73 -4.91 14.69 -20.08
CA ALA A 73 -4.78 14.63 -21.52
C ALA A 73 -3.63 15.53 -21.96
N VAL A 74 -2.74 15.01 -22.79
CA VAL A 74 -1.64 15.74 -23.43
C VAL A 74 -1.82 15.59 -24.94
N LEU A 75 -2.02 16.70 -25.63
CA LEU A 75 -2.29 16.74 -27.06
C LEU A 75 -1.18 17.50 -27.78
N GLU A 76 -0.50 16.86 -28.73
CA GLU A 76 0.38 17.60 -29.65
C GLU A 76 -0.50 18.41 -30.60
N ALA A 77 -0.30 19.74 -30.58
CA ALA A 77 -1.28 20.68 -31.11
C ALA A 77 -1.33 20.75 -32.64
N TYR A 78 -0.28 20.35 -33.35
CA TYR A 78 -0.26 20.27 -34.82
C TYR A 78 -0.89 18.95 -35.29
N SER A 79 -0.38 17.82 -34.88
CA SER A 79 -0.81 16.51 -35.37
C SER A 79 -2.14 16.04 -34.78
N ARG A 80 -2.54 16.56 -33.62
CA ARG A 80 -3.65 16.03 -32.79
C ARG A 80 -3.33 14.65 -32.16
N MET A 81 -2.07 14.24 -32.18
CA MET A 81 -1.63 13.04 -31.48
C MET A 81 -1.90 13.18 -29.99
N LEU A 82 -2.59 12.20 -29.42
CA LEU A 82 -3.14 12.26 -28.07
C LEU A 82 -2.46 11.23 -27.16
N TYR A 83 -1.98 11.69 -26.01
CA TYR A 83 -1.64 10.88 -24.87
C TYR A 83 -2.61 11.15 -23.73
N VAL A 84 -2.97 10.11 -22.97
CA VAL A 84 -3.82 10.22 -21.79
C VAL A 84 -3.32 9.29 -20.70
N GLU A 85 -3.35 9.74 -19.45
CA GLU A 85 -3.06 8.90 -18.30
C GLU A 85 -4.09 9.14 -17.20
N PHE A 86 -4.65 8.05 -16.64
CA PHE A 86 -5.54 8.11 -15.50
C PHE A 86 -4.78 8.08 -14.17
N THR A 87 -5.29 8.81 -13.18
CA THR A 87 -4.68 8.90 -11.85
C THR A 87 -5.74 9.20 -10.79
N HIS A 88 -5.44 8.88 -9.53
CA HIS A 88 -6.32 9.18 -8.38
C HIS A 88 -6.07 10.56 -7.76
N SER A 89 -5.08 11.30 -8.24
CA SER A 89 -4.70 12.60 -7.71
C SER A 89 -4.31 13.56 -8.84
N GLN A 90 -4.61 14.84 -8.65
CA GLN A 90 -4.16 15.94 -9.53
C GLN A 90 -3.04 16.75 -8.87
N ASN A 91 -2.34 16.19 -7.86
CA ASN A 91 -1.23 16.86 -7.22
C ASN A 91 -0.03 17.04 -8.17
N GLN A 92 0.95 17.82 -7.74
CA GLN A 92 2.11 18.17 -8.54
C GLN A 92 2.92 16.94 -8.97
N SER A 93 3.15 15.98 -8.06
CA SER A 93 3.86 14.73 -8.40
C SER A 93 3.10 13.90 -9.46
N SER A 94 1.76 13.89 -9.43
CA SER A 94 0.96 13.23 -10.46
C SER A 94 1.05 13.95 -11.80
N LEU A 95 1.02 15.29 -11.81
CA LEU A 95 1.20 16.08 -13.01
C LEU A 95 2.57 15.83 -13.67
N HIS A 96 3.64 15.93 -12.88
CA HIS A 96 5.00 15.71 -13.38
C HIS A 96 5.19 14.29 -13.93
N ARG A 97 4.68 13.27 -13.22
CA ARG A 97 4.75 11.88 -13.68
C ARG A 97 3.99 11.68 -14.99
N CYS A 98 2.76 12.17 -15.08
CA CYS A 98 1.96 12.04 -16.29
C CYS A 98 2.60 12.78 -17.48
N LEU A 99 3.20 13.95 -17.25
CA LEU A 99 3.94 14.68 -18.29
C LEU A 99 5.21 13.94 -18.72
N LEU A 100 5.98 13.41 -17.79
CA LEU A 100 7.16 12.61 -18.10
C LEU A 100 6.79 11.38 -18.95
N ASN A 101 5.72 10.67 -18.56
CA ASN A 101 5.21 9.54 -19.33
C ASN A 101 4.69 9.95 -20.72
N ALA A 102 4.09 11.14 -20.83
CA ALA A 102 3.70 11.70 -22.13
C ALA A 102 4.93 11.99 -23.01
N PHE A 103 5.97 12.60 -22.47
CA PHE A 103 7.20 12.88 -23.22
C PHE A 103 7.90 11.58 -23.69
N LEU A 104 7.91 10.55 -22.84
CA LEU A 104 8.39 9.22 -23.21
C LEU A 104 7.52 8.58 -24.30
N PHE A 105 6.22 8.77 -24.26
CA PHE A 105 5.29 8.27 -25.29
C PHE A 105 5.51 8.96 -26.63
N PHE A 106 5.68 10.28 -26.65
CA PHE A 106 5.94 11.04 -27.86
C PHE A 106 7.39 10.91 -28.37
N GLY A 107 8.29 10.40 -27.57
CA GLY A 107 9.71 10.28 -27.91
C GLY A 107 10.48 11.60 -27.84
N GLY A 108 9.97 12.62 -27.16
CA GLY A 108 10.59 13.94 -27.05
C GLY A 108 9.65 14.99 -26.45
N THR A 109 10.09 16.24 -26.47
CA THR A 109 9.41 17.37 -25.84
C THR A 109 9.10 18.50 -26.85
N PRO A 110 7.99 19.23 -26.67
CA PRO A 110 7.64 20.41 -27.45
C PRO A 110 8.47 21.62 -26.99
N ARG A 111 8.45 22.69 -27.76
CA ARG A 111 9.00 24.00 -27.33
C ARG A 111 8.14 24.63 -26.22
N GLN A 112 6.84 24.42 -26.23
CA GLN A 112 5.90 25.06 -25.33
C GLN A 112 4.85 24.07 -24.79
N ILE A 113 4.47 24.26 -23.52
CA ILE A 113 3.30 23.59 -22.93
C ILE A 113 2.26 24.63 -22.59
N VAL A 114 1.06 24.47 -23.15
CA VAL A 114 -0.10 25.31 -22.85
C VAL A 114 -0.91 24.64 -21.75
N VAL A 115 -1.14 25.39 -20.68
CA VAL A 115 -1.90 24.95 -19.49
C VAL A 115 -3.09 25.87 -19.27
N ASP A 116 -4.20 25.34 -18.81
CA ASP A 116 -5.23 26.15 -18.16
C ASP A 116 -4.73 26.65 -16.78
N ASN A 117 -5.48 27.53 -16.13
CA ASN A 117 -5.12 28.10 -14.82
C ASN A 117 -5.21 27.05 -13.67
N MET A 118 -4.69 25.84 -13.90
CA MET A 118 -4.64 24.79 -12.86
C MET A 118 -3.63 25.15 -11.76
N LEU A 119 -4.01 25.01 -10.49
CA LEU A 119 -3.19 25.39 -9.33
C LEU A 119 -1.83 24.69 -9.24
N THR A 120 -1.70 23.52 -9.86
CA THR A 120 -0.43 22.78 -9.94
C THR A 120 0.58 23.40 -10.92
N ALA A 121 0.11 24.21 -11.86
CA ALA A 121 0.97 24.90 -12.82
C ALA A 121 1.01 26.41 -12.57
N VAL A 122 -0.11 27.05 -12.19
CA VAL A 122 -0.24 28.50 -12.01
C VAL A 122 -0.61 28.80 -10.56
N THR A 123 0.23 29.56 -9.86
CA THR A 123 -0.01 29.93 -8.46
C THR A 123 -0.74 31.26 -8.30
N GLN A 124 -0.50 32.20 -9.21
CA GLN A 124 -1.14 33.51 -9.16
C GLN A 124 -1.30 34.09 -10.56
N ARG A 125 -2.39 34.83 -10.76
CA ARG A 125 -2.63 35.56 -12.00
C ARG A 125 -3.26 36.92 -11.70
N GLN A 126 -2.71 37.95 -12.35
CA GLN A 126 -3.26 39.29 -12.32
C GLN A 126 -3.27 39.86 -13.77
N GLY A 127 -4.41 39.77 -14.43
CA GLY A 127 -4.54 40.12 -15.83
C GLY A 127 -3.62 39.31 -16.75
N ALA A 128 -2.68 39.96 -17.42
CA ALA A 128 -1.70 39.33 -18.30
C ALA A 128 -0.50 38.74 -17.54
N MET A 129 -0.27 39.16 -16.30
CA MET A 129 0.84 38.63 -15.50
C MET A 129 0.46 37.27 -14.86
N VAL A 130 1.29 36.28 -15.12
CA VAL A 130 1.12 34.91 -14.63
C VAL A 130 2.34 34.51 -13.83
N ARG A 131 2.12 34.02 -12.60
CA ARG A 131 3.14 33.36 -11.79
C ARG A 131 2.93 31.87 -11.83
N PHE A 132 3.85 31.15 -12.44
CA PHE A 132 3.87 29.71 -12.42
C PHE A 132 4.34 29.15 -11.09
N ASN A 133 3.98 27.91 -10.80
CA ASN A 133 4.46 27.16 -9.66
C ASN A 133 5.96 26.85 -9.83
N ASP A 134 6.79 27.16 -8.83
CA ASP A 134 8.24 27.00 -8.91
C ASP A 134 8.62 25.52 -9.16
N GLY A 135 7.94 24.55 -8.51
CA GLY A 135 8.19 23.14 -8.75
C GLY A 135 7.78 22.68 -10.17
N PHE A 136 6.78 23.33 -10.79
CA PHE A 136 6.44 23.08 -12.18
C PHE A 136 7.50 23.63 -13.13
N LEU A 137 8.03 24.82 -12.86
CA LEU A 137 9.15 25.40 -13.62
C LEU A 137 10.41 24.56 -13.50
N ASP A 138 10.74 24.12 -12.28
CA ASP A 138 11.89 23.25 -12.03
C ASP A 138 11.78 21.90 -12.76
N PHE A 139 10.57 21.35 -12.83
CA PHE A 139 10.31 20.14 -13.61
C PHE A 139 10.51 20.36 -15.12
N LEU A 140 10.06 21.51 -15.69
CA LEU A 140 10.16 21.79 -17.13
C LEU A 140 11.57 22.21 -17.59
N ARG A 141 12.39 22.77 -16.69
CA ARG A 141 13.73 23.32 -17.00
C ARG A 141 14.66 22.33 -17.70
N PRO A 142 14.82 21.06 -17.24
CA PRO A 142 15.69 20.08 -17.93
C PRO A 142 15.23 19.76 -19.36
N PHE A 143 13.94 19.93 -19.63
CA PHE A 143 13.32 19.70 -20.94
C PHE A 143 13.35 20.91 -21.87
N GLN A 144 13.81 22.07 -21.39
CA GLN A 144 13.84 23.35 -22.12
C GLN A 144 12.45 23.80 -22.63
N ILE A 145 11.39 23.50 -21.87
CA ILE A 145 10.01 23.80 -22.25
C ILE A 145 9.56 25.12 -21.62
N THR A 146 8.96 25.99 -22.43
CA THR A 146 8.35 27.23 -21.94
C THR A 146 6.87 26.99 -21.62
N PRO A 147 6.40 27.19 -20.38
CA PRO A 147 4.97 27.12 -20.07
C PRO A 147 4.23 28.37 -20.53
N ILE A 148 3.03 28.19 -21.06
CA ILE A 148 2.08 29.23 -21.46
C ILE A 148 0.76 28.99 -20.74
N ALA A 149 0.25 30.00 -20.03
CA ALA A 149 -1.05 29.92 -19.38
C ALA A 149 -2.12 30.56 -20.27
N CYS A 150 -3.21 29.85 -20.54
CA CYS A 150 -4.35 30.34 -21.31
C CYS A 150 -4.93 31.60 -20.67
N ASN A 151 -5.38 32.55 -21.49
CA ASN A 151 -6.05 33.74 -20.99
C ASN A 151 -7.43 33.41 -20.43
N PRO A 152 -7.86 34.03 -19.32
CA PRO A 152 -9.21 33.88 -18.80
C PRO A 152 -10.24 34.30 -19.83
N GLY A 153 -11.20 33.43 -20.10
CA GLY A 153 -12.26 33.73 -21.10
C GLY A 153 -11.87 33.51 -22.55
N ALA A 154 -10.67 32.96 -22.82
CA ALA A 154 -10.21 32.60 -24.17
C ALA A 154 -10.24 31.07 -24.40
N PRO A 155 -11.41 30.44 -24.44
CA PRO A 155 -11.53 28.96 -24.52
C PRO A 155 -10.97 28.40 -25.85
N HIS A 156 -10.66 29.24 -26.82
CA HIS A 156 -10.04 28.81 -28.06
C HIS A 156 -8.54 28.48 -27.91
N GLU A 157 -7.86 29.02 -26.90
CA GLU A 157 -6.43 28.75 -26.66
C GLU A 157 -6.19 27.30 -26.19
N ASN A 158 -7.11 26.72 -25.41
CA ASN A 158 -7.05 25.32 -24.88
C ASN A 158 -8.10 24.40 -25.56
N GLY A 159 -8.81 24.88 -26.54
CA GLY A 159 -9.97 24.21 -27.15
C GLY A 159 -9.66 22.85 -27.78
N LYS A 160 -8.41 22.61 -28.19
CA LYS A 160 -7.99 21.34 -28.83
C LYS A 160 -7.97 20.21 -27.79
N VAL A 161 -7.35 20.40 -26.62
CA VAL A 161 -7.30 19.39 -25.56
C VAL A 161 -8.65 19.24 -24.85
N GLU A 162 -9.43 20.33 -24.68
CA GLU A 162 -10.80 20.21 -24.18
C GLU A 162 -11.68 19.33 -25.09
N ALA A 163 -11.54 19.50 -26.40
CA ALA A 163 -12.23 18.64 -27.36
C ALA A 163 -11.78 17.18 -27.25
N ALA A 164 -10.49 16.93 -27.00
CA ALA A 164 -9.97 15.61 -26.75
C ALA A 164 -10.56 14.98 -25.47
N ILE A 165 -10.67 15.72 -24.36
CA ILE A 165 -11.33 15.24 -23.14
C ILE A 165 -12.82 14.92 -23.39
N LYS A 166 -13.52 15.77 -24.13
CA LYS A 166 -14.91 15.50 -24.55
C LYS A 166 -15.02 14.24 -25.41
N TYR A 167 -14.03 14.02 -26.29
CA TYR A 167 -13.93 12.82 -27.12
C TYR A 167 -13.71 11.56 -26.27
N ILE A 168 -12.78 11.59 -25.29
CA ILE A 168 -12.54 10.48 -24.35
C ILE A 168 -13.84 10.14 -23.60
N ARG A 169 -14.54 11.15 -23.06
CA ARG A 169 -15.81 10.97 -22.35
C ARG A 169 -16.92 10.34 -23.18
N ARG A 170 -16.92 10.57 -24.50
CA ARG A 170 -17.98 10.10 -25.41
C ARG A 170 -17.66 8.77 -26.07
N ASN A 171 -16.38 8.44 -26.26
CA ASN A 171 -15.96 7.28 -27.06
C ASN A 171 -15.19 6.22 -26.28
N PHE A 172 -14.33 6.62 -25.33
CA PHE A 172 -13.60 5.65 -24.51
C PHE A 172 -14.41 5.21 -23.28
N TRP A 173 -14.98 6.19 -22.56
CA TRP A 173 -15.57 5.98 -21.26
C TRP A 173 -16.88 5.17 -21.23
N PRO A 174 -17.84 5.39 -22.17
CA PRO A 174 -19.15 4.71 -22.10
C PRO A 174 -19.05 3.19 -22.25
N LEU A 175 -19.91 2.49 -21.51
CA LEU A 175 -20.06 1.03 -21.61
C LEU A 175 -18.82 0.19 -21.25
N ARG A 176 -17.81 0.79 -20.62
CA ARG A 176 -16.65 0.10 -20.11
C ARG A 176 -16.73 -0.09 -18.61
N SER A 177 -16.28 -1.22 -18.15
CA SER A 177 -16.05 -1.53 -16.73
C SER A 177 -14.56 -1.68 -16.48
N PHE A 178 -14.13 -1.28 -15.29
CA PHE A 178 -12.72 -1.29 -14.91
C PHE A 178 -12.57 -1.90 -13.52
N SER A 179 -11.62 -2.80 -13.38
CA SER A 179 -11.32 -3.45 -12.10
C SER A 179 -10.44 -2.58 -11.20
N ASP A 180 -9.45 -1.91 -11.78
CA ASP A 180 -8.49 -1.07 -11.08
C ASP A 180 -7.83 -0.05 -12.03
N LEU A 181 -6.94 0.79 -11.49
CA LEU A 181 -6.22 1.81 -12.25
C LEU A 181 -5.36 1.20 -13.38
N SER A 182 -4.74 0.05 -13.14
CA SER A 182 -3.90 -0.63 -14.15
C SER A 182 -4.75 -1.14 -15.31
N ASP A 183 -5.95 -1.63 -15.02
CA ASP A 183 -6.90 -2.08 -16.04
C ASP A 183 -7.41 -0.90 -16.89
N VAL A 184 -7.78 0.22 -16.26
CA VAL A 184 -8.14 1.45 -16.99
C VAL A 184 -7.02 1.84 -17.95
N GLN A 185 -5.79 1.87 -17.45
CA GLN A 185 -4.62 2.32 -18.22
C GLN A 185 -4.33 1.38 -19.41
N ARG A 186 -4.46 0.07 -19.21
CA ARG A 186 -4.29 -0.93 -20.27
C ARG A 186 -5.35 -0.79 -21.37
N GLN A 187 -6.64 -0.67 -21.00
CA GLN A 187 -7.73 -0.47 -21.96
C GLN A 187 -7.60 0.87 -22.69
N LEU A 188 -7.20 1.92 -21.97
CA LEU A 188 -6.95 3.23 -22.55
C LEU A 188 -5.82 3.19 -23.58
N ARG A 189 -4.70 2.55 -23.24
CA ARG A 189 -3.56 2.43 -24.16
C ARG A 189 -3.95 1.73 -25.45
N HIS A 190 -4.63 0.60 -25.34
CA HIS A 190 -5.14 -0.09 -26.52
C HIS A 190 -6.07 0.80 -27.36
N TRP A 191 -6.97 1.55 -26.72
CA TRP A 191 -7.87 2.45 -27.45
C TRP A 191 -7.13 3.63 -28.11
N LEU A 192 -6.11 4.20 -27.47
CA LEU A 192 -5.27 5.24 -28.06
C LEU A 192 -4.58 4.73 -29.34
N ASP A 193 -4.01 3.53 -29.27
CA ASP A 193 -3.21 2.95 -30.35
C ASP A 193 -4.08 2.44 -31.51
N THR A 194 -5.29 1.93 -31.24
CA THR A 194 -6.16 1.30 -32.26
C THR A 194 -7.31 2.18 -32.74
N VAL A 195 -7.68 3.23 -32.00
CA VAL A 195 -8.84 4.06 -32.33
C VAL A 195 -8.49 5.54 -32.35
N ALA A 196 -8.03 6.11 -31.23
CA ALA A 196 -7.95 7.55 -31.08
C ALA A 196 -6.92 8.20 -32.02
N ASN A 197 -5.73 7.62 -32.13
CA ASN A 197 -4.61 8.17 -32.87
C ASN A 197 -4.56 7.73 -34.33
N VAL A 198 -5.35 6.71 -34.70
CA VAL A 198 -5.40 6.18 -36.08
C VAL A 198 -6.66 6.55 -36.83
N ARG A 199 -7.65 7.18 -36.16
CA ARG A 199 -8.87 7.66 -36.85
C ARG A 199 -8.59 8.85 -37.79
N LEU A 200 -9.37 9.00 -38.83
CA LEU A 200 -9.38 10.22 -39.60
C LEU A 200 -9.90 11.38 -38.74
N HIS A 201 -9.07 12.39 -38.48
CA HIS A 201 -9.44 13.51 -37.61
C HIS A 201 -10.22 14.54 -38.38
N GLN A 202 -11.43 14.87 -37.95
CA GLN A 202 -12.40 15.69 -38.69
C GLN A 202 -11.87 17.10 -39.06
N SER A 203 -11.06 17.73 -38.20
CA SER A 203 -10.57 19.09 -38.47
C SER A 203 -9.30 19.14 -39.32
N THR A 204 -8.52 18.08 -39.38
CA THR A 204 -7.26 18.03 -40.15
C THR A 204 -7.36 17.20 -41.42
N GLY A 205 -8.40 16.35 -41.54
CA GLY A 205 -8.56 15.45 -42.69
C GLY A 205 -7.50 14.34 -42.76
N GLN A 206 -6.67 14.20 -41.73
CA GLN A 206 -5.55 13.22 -41.64
C GLN A 206 -5.60 12.44 -40.35
N ARG A 207 -4.91 11.30 -40.29
CA ARG A 207 -4.75 10.53 -39.05
C ARG A 207 -3.70 11.20 -38.16
N PRO A 208 -3.95 11.35 -36.84
CA PRO A 208 -2.97 11.93 -35.92
C PRO A 208 -1.61 11.26 -35.97
N SER A 209 -1.56 9.92 -36.04
CA SER A 209 -0.31 9.15 -36.13
C SER A 209 0.51 9.48 -37.39
N GLU A 210 -0.13 9.53 -38.56
CA GLU A 210 0.53 9.88 -39.83
C GLU A 210 1.04 11.33 -39.83
N ARG A 211 0.21 12.26 -39.32
CA ARG A 211 0.57 13.67 -39.20
C ARG A 211 1.69 13.90 -38.19
N PHE A 212 1.79 13.04 -37.16
CA PHE A 212 2.85 13.13 -36.15
C PHE A 212 4.24 12.78 -36.71
N GLU A 213 4.35 12.02 -37.78
CA GLU A 213 5.64 11.70 -38.44
C GLU A 213 6.40 12.96 -38.87
N ALA A 214 5.69 14.05 -39.18
CA ALA A 214 6.30 15.34 -39.50
C ALA A 214 6.78 16.13 -38.28
N VAL A 215 6.45 15.69 -37.05
CA VAL A 215 6.74 16.39 -35.80
C VAL A 215 8.12 16.01 -35.30
N LYS A 216 9.08 16.94 -35.32
CA LYS A 216 10.42 16.78 -34.81
C LYS A 216 10.52 17.37 -33.41
N LEU A 217 10.25 16.57 -32.39
CA LEU A 217 10.38 16.97 -31.00
C LEU A 217 11.85 17.12 -30.57
N THR A 218 12.10 17.91 -29.52
CA THR A 218 13.41 17.99 -28.86
C THR A 218 13.68 16.67 -28.13
N ALA A 219 14.89 16.15 -28.26
CA ALA A 219 15.29 14.90 -27.58
C ALA A 219 15.19 15.03 -26.05
N LEU A 220 14.85 13.92 -25.40
CA LEU A 220 14.83 13.86 -23.95
C LEU A 220 16.24 13.97 -23.37
N PRO A 221 16.39 14.57 -22.17
CA PRO A 221 17.68 14.58 -21.48
C PRO A 221 18.05 13.16 -21.02
N ASP A 222 19.36 12.87 -20.93
CA ASP A 222 19.88 11.57 -20.48
C ASP A 222 19.43 11.23 -19.06
N LEU A 223 19.34 12.24 -18.18
CA LEU A 223 18.88 12.08 -16.80
C LEU A 223 17.45 12.60 -16.65
N LEU A 224 16.53 11.68 -16.42
CA LEU A 224 15.12 12.01 -16.20
C LEU A 224 14.83 12.30 -14.72
N PRO A 225 13.95 13.28 -14.41
CA PRO A 225 13.61 13.61 -13.04
C PRO A 225 12.81 12.49 -12.35
N ASP A 226 13.05 12.29 -11.05
CA ASP A 226 12.26 11.38 -10.22
C ASP A 226 10.94 12.06 -9.81
N CYS A 227 9.85 11.68 -10.47
CA CYS A 227 8.51 12.24 -10.25
C CYS A 227 7.69 11.52 -9.17
N ARG A 228 8.30 10.62 -8.39
CA ARG A 228 7.59 9.92 -7.33
C ARG A 228 7.24 10.85 -6.18
N GLU A 229 6.11 10.60 -5.53
CA GLU A 229 5.74 11.29 -4.28
C GLU A 229 6.78 10.97 -3.20
N VAL A 230 7.29 11.99 -2.50
CA VAL A 230 8.31 11.83 -1.45
C VAL A 230 7.75 12.27 -0.11
N HIS A 231 7.84 11.39 0.90
CA HIS A 231 7.40 11.66 2.26
C HIS A 231 8.42 11.18 3.27
N GLN A 232 8.60 11.96 4.36
CA GLN A 232 9.39 11.55 5.52
C GLN A 232 8.46 10.98 6.59
N LEU A 233 8.56 9.68 6.88
CA LEU A 233 7.65 8.99 7.78
C LEU A 233 8.41 8.29 8.90
N LYS A 234 7.88 8.39 10.14
CA LYS A 234 8.42 7.67 11.29
C LYS A 234 7.89 6.24 11.31
N VAL A 235 8.78 5.28 11.56
CA VAL A 235 8.40 3.87 11.75
C VAL A 235 7.84 3.69 13.17
N HIS A 236 6.62 3.18 13.26
CA HIS A 236 5.94 2.91 14.53
C HIS A 236 6.42 1.62 15.19
N LYS A 237 5.97 1.37 16.46
CA LYS A 237 6.34 0.17 17.25
C LYS A 237 5.91 -1.14 16.59
N ASP A 238 4.94 -1.10 15.70
CA ASP A 238 4.46 -2.22 14.87
C ASP A 238 5.29 -2.44 13.60
N PHE A 239 6.54 -1.92 13.56
CA PHE A 239 7.50 -1.97 12.45
C PHE A 239 6.92 -1.51 11.11
N ALA A 240 6.04 -0.51 11.13
CA ALA A 240 5.37 -0.03 9.93
C ALA A 240 5.29 1.50 9.86
N VAL A 241 5.14 2.00 8.64
CA VAL A 241 4.80 3.39 8.31
C VAL A 241 3.36 3.50 7.83
N ARG A 242 2.75 4.67 8.01
CA ARG A 242 1.38 4.94 7.54
C ARG A 242 1.41 5.88 6.36
N PHE A 243 0.76 5.47 5.27
CA PHE A 243 0.68 6.27 4.05
C PHE A 243 -0.65 6.01 3.33
N ASP A 244 -1.30 7.08 2.88
CA ASP A 244 -2.56 7.05 2.10
C ASP A 244 -3.67 6.19 2.75
N GLY A 245 -3.78 6.24 4.10
CA GLY A 245 -4.76 5.48 4.88
C GLY A 245 -4.43 3.99 5.04
N ASN A 246 -3.24 3.55 4.64
CA ASN A 246 -2.74 2.17 4.73
C ASN A 246 -1.47 2.09 5.60
N THR A 247 -1.13 0.87 5.98
CA THR A 247 0.04 0.56 6.80
C THR A 247 0.98 -0.34 6.01
N TYR A 248 2.26 0.07 5.88
CA TYR A 248 3.30 -0.65 5.14
C TYR A 248 4.45 -1.03 6.07
N THR A 249 4.83 -2.30 6.10
CA THR A 249 5.89 -2.75 7.01
C THR A 249 7.28 -2.37 6.54
N GLY A 250 8.13 -1.98 7.48
CA GLY A 250 9.57 -1.83 7.29
C GLY A 250 10.36 -2.87 8.06
N PRO A 251 11.70 -2.94 7.88
CA PRO A 251 12.54 -3.81 8.68
C PRO A 251 12.44 -3.46 10.18
N PRO A 252 12.38 -4.45 11.10
CA PRO A 252 12.20 -4.19 12.54
C PRO A 252 13.27 -3.29 13.18
N TRP A 253 14.50 -3.30 12.66
CA TRP A 253 15.60 -2.45 13.15
C TRP A 253 15.35 -0.95 12.90
N SER A 254 14.39 -0.60 12.04
CA SER A 254 14.04 0.78 11.70
C SER A 254 13.00 1.40 12.63
N ILE A 255 12.47 0.66 13.62
CA ILE A 255 11.49 1.19 14.59
C ILE A 255 12.02 2.45 15.26
N GLY A 256 11.18 3.50 15.30
CA GLY A 256 11.51 4.82 15.85
C GLY A 256 12.28 5.74 14.91
N LYS A 257 12.87 5.23 13.84
CA LYS A 257 13.61 6.01 12.84
C LYS A 257 12.66 6.66 11.83
N LYS A 258 13.14 7.70 11.16
CA LYS A 258 12.49 8.31 9.99
C LYS A 258 12.99 7.60 8.73
N LEU A 259 12.06 7.18 7.87
CA LEU A 259 12.34 6.63 6.55
C LEU A 259 11.78 7.57 5.48
N THR A 260 12.47 7.67 4.36
CA THR A 260 11.97 8.35 3.16
C THR A 260 11.13 7.35 2.37
N LEU A 261 9.85 7.66 2.20
CA LEU A 261 8.96 6.93 1.33
C LEU A 261 8.95 7.61 -0.03
N LYS A 262 9.17 6.85 -1.10
CA LYS A 262 8.93 7.27 -2.48
C LYS A 262 7.85 6.40 -3.10
N ALA A 263 6.76 7.02 -3.59
CA ALA A 263 5.62 6.31 -4.14
C ALA A 263 5.27 6.76 -5.55
N ASP A 264 4.98 5.81 -6.41
CA ASP A 264 4.37 6.02 -7.73
C ASP A 264 2.94 5.44 -7.79
N ALA A 265 2.38 5.22 -8.97
CA ALA A 265 1.03 4.68 -9.15
C ALA A 265 0.93 3.19 -8.74
N HIS A 266 2.01 2.44 -8.77
CA HIS A 266 2.05 0.98 -8.64
C HIS A 266 2.83 0.50 -7.44
N SER A 267 3.88 1.23 -7.05
CA SER A 267 4.85 0.82 -6.05
C SER A 267 5.11 1.88 -4.99
N LEU A 268 5.58 1.42 -3.86
CA LEU A 268 6.02 2.21 -2.74
C LEU A 268 7.36 1.67 -2.26
N THR A 269 8.38 2.51 -2.21
CA THR A 269 9.71 2.14 -1.76
C THR A 269 10.11 2.93 -0.53
N LEU A 270 10.59 2.23 0.50
CA LEU A 270 11.13 2.83 1.72
C LEU A 270 12.65 2.89 1.64
N TYR A 271 13.21 4.04 2.02
CA TYR A 271 14.64 4.30 2.06
C TYR A 271 15.07 4.73 3.45
N HIS A 272 16.26 4.31 3.87
CA HIS A 272 16.96 4.83 5.05
C HIS A 272 18.36 5.26 4.62
N ASN A 273 18.68 6.56 4.78
CA ASN A 273 19.93 7.14 4.33
C ASN A 273 20.27 6.70 2.88
N GLU A 274 19.35 6.97 1.94
CA GLU A 274 19.44 6.64 0.51
C GLU A 274 19.46 5.14 0.14
N LYS A 275 19.64 4.25 1.13
CA LYS A 275 19.56 2.80 0.90
C LYS A 275 18.12 2.33 0.89
N LYS A 276 17.76 1.60 -0.15
CA LYS A 276 16.46 0.94 -0.28
C LYS A 276 16.32 -0.17 0.78
N VAL A 277 15.29 -0.09 1.64
CA VAL A 277 15.08 -1.02 2.76
C VAL A 277 13.83 -1.88 2.62
N ALA A 278 12.82 -1.42 1.88
CA ALA A 278 11.62 -2.20 1.57
C ALA A 278 10.96 -1.71 0.30
N VAL A 279 10.25 -2.61 -0.39
CA VAL A 279 9.39 -2.29 -1.55
C VAL A 279 8.06 -2.98 -1.33
N HIS A 280 6.97 -2.27 -1.61
CA HIS A 280 5.62 -2.77 -1.53
C HIS A 280 4.84 -2.40 -2.80
N ARG A 281 3.85 -3.20 -3.16
CA ARG A 281 2.84 -2.79 -4.13
C ARG A 281 1.97 -1.72 -3.49
N ARG A 282 1.68 -0.61 -4.21
CA ARG A 282 0.77 0.43 -3.72
C ARG A 282 -0.64 -0.14 -3.61
N CYS A 283 -1.28 0.08 -2.47
CA CYS A 283 -2.66 -0.34 -2.21
C CYS A 283 -3.57 0.90 -2.28
N TRP A 284 -4.57 0.85 -3.14
CA TRP A 284 -5.55 1.92 -3.30
C TRP A 284 -6.79 1.77 -2.42
N GLN A 285 -6.94 0.63 -1.73
CA GLN A 285 -7.90 0.47 -0.63
C GLN A 285 -7.48 1.35 0.56
N ARG A 286 -8.30 1.35 1.62
CA ARG A 286 -7.95 1.99 2.90
C ARG A 286 -7.97 0.98 4.02
N HIS A 287 -7.23 1.32 5.09
CA HIS A 287 -7.13 0.52 6.32
C HIS A 287 -6.51 -0.87 6.09
N CYS A 288 -5.81 -1.07 5.00
CA CYS A 288 -5.08 -2.30 4.72
C CYS A 288 -3.69 -2.28 5.37
N ARG A 289 -3.25 -3.47 5.83
CA ARG A 289 -1.88 -3.71 6.25
C ARG A 289 -1.15 -4.52 5.18
N ILE A 290 -0.18 -3.88 4.54
CA ILE A 290 0.67 -4.48 3.51
C ILE A 290 1.97 -4.92 4.19
N GLU A 291 2.17 -6.23 4.31
CA GLU A 291 3.25 -6.83 5.08
C GLU A 291 4.18 -7.67 4.20
N THR A 292 5.48 -7.53 4.45
CA THR A 292 6.49 -8.40 3.86
C THR A 292 6.77 -9.55 4.83
N ALA A 293 6.66 -10.79 4.37
CA ALA A 293 6.89 -11.99 5.18
C ALA A 293 8.27 -11.98 5.87
N ALA A 294 9.30 -11.51 5.19
CA ALA A 294 10.64 -11.38 5.75
C ALA A 294 10.70 -10.47 7.00
N HIS A 295 9.96 -9.36 7.02
CA HIS A 295 9.91 -8.47 8.18
C HIS A 295 9.27 -9.18 9.40
N ARG A 296 8.19 -9.92 9.17
CA ARG A 296 7.51 -10.70 10.22
C ARG A 296 8.41 -11.78 10.81
N GLU A 297 9.15 -12.50 9.95
CA GLU A 297 10.09 -13.52 10.41
C GLU A 297 11.26 -12.91 11.21
N GLN A 298 11.76 -11.74 10.82
CA GLN A 298 12.77 -11.02 11.61
C GLN A 298 12.25 -10.66 13.01
N VAL A 299 10.98 -10.19 13.13
CA VAL A 299 10.37 -9.91 14.45
C VAL A 299 10.25 -11.18 15.29
N LYS A 300 9.83 -12.30 14.70
CA LYS A 300 9.74 -13.59 15.42
C LYS A 300 11.11 -14.01 15.95
N LYS A 301 12.17 -13.92 15.11
CA LYS A 301 13.55 -14.23 15.51
C LYS A 301 14.03 -13.34 16.67
N LEU A 302 13.77 -12.03 16.59
CA LEU A 302 14.10 -11.08 17.67
C LEU A 302 13.37 -11.40 18.98
N LYS A 303 12.05 -11.66 18.92
CA LYS A 303 11.27 -12.04 20.11
C LYS A 303 11.78 -13.35 20.72
N LYS A 304 12.10 -14.35 19.90
CA LYS A 304 12.64 -15.64 20.36
C LYS A 304 13.99 -15.45 21.05
N ARG A 305 14.88 -14.61 20.49
CA ARG A 305 16.17 -14.27 21.11
C ARG A 305 15.99 -13.59 22.46
N LEU A 306 15.18 -12.52 22.52
CA LEU A 306 14.90 -11.79 23.76
C LEU A 306 14.26 -12.67 24.84
N TRP A 307 13.42 -13.62 24.45
CA TRP A 307 12.83 -14.58 25.39
C TRP A 307 13.90 -15.50 25.98
N HIS A 308 14.83 -16.01 25.18
CA HIS A 308 15.96 -16.83 25.68
C HIS A 308 16.89 -16.03 26.59
N ASP A 309 17.23 -14.81 26.23
CA ASP A 309 18.09 -13.95 27.04
C ASP A 309 17.43 -13.68 28.42
N ARG A 310 16.12 -13.48 28.47
CA ARG A 310 15.35 -13.36 29.72
C ARG A 310 15.35 -14.63 30.55
N GLN A 311 15.25 -15.81 29.96
CA GLN A 311 15.30 -17.08 30.67
C GLN A 311 16.67 -17.31 31.30
N ILE A 312 17.74 -17.06 30.54
CA ILE A 312 19.11 -17.15 31.05
C ILE A 312 19.29 -16.17 32.21
N ALA A 313 18.85 -14.93 32.09
CA ALA A 313 18.90 -13.94 33.17
C ALA A 313 18.08 -14.37 34.40
N ALA A 314 16.86 -14.90 34.16
CA ALA A 314 16.00 -15.40 35.26
C ALA A 314 16.60 -16.58 35.98
N PHE A 315 17.29 -17.49 35.28
CA PHE A 315 18.02 -18.59 35.90
C PHE A 315 19.25 -18.10 36.67
N ALA A 316 20.04 -17.19 36.08
CA ALA A 316 21.22 -16.61 36.74
C ALA A 316 20.87 -15.78 37.99
N SER A 317 19.63 -15.27 38.12
CA SER A 317 19.17 -14.53 39.30
C SER A 317 18.83 -15.42 40.50
N LEU A 318 18.85 -16.76 40.34
CA LEU A 318 18.57 -17.71 41.44
C LEU A 318 19.70 -17.77 42.47
N GLY A 319 20.93 -17.40 42.09
CA GLY A 319 22.06 -17.36 42.99
C GLY A 319 23.41 -17.56 42.32
N THR A 320 24.46 -17.59 43.13
CA THR A 320 25.84 -17.83 42.67
C THR A 320 26.01 -19.22 42.07
N GLU A 321 25.37 -20.23 42.66
CA GLU A 321 25.40 -21.60 42.18
C GLU A 321 24.81 -21.77 40.79
N ALA A 322 23.70 -21.08 40.52
CA ALA A 322 23.07 -21.08 39.19
C ALA A 322 23.98 -20.43 38.14
N ARG A 323 24.72 -19.35 38.47
CA ARG A 323 25.70 -18.73 37.59
C ARG A 323 26.88 -19.64 37.29
N THR A 324 27.44 -20.28 38.33
CA THR A 324 28.52 -21.25 38.18
C THR A 324 28.07 -22.42 37.30
N TYR A 325 26.85 -22.91 37.51
CA TYR A 325 26.27 -24.00 36.70
C TYR A 325 26.08 -23.61 35.23
N LEU A 326 25.66 -22.36 34.94
CA LEU A 326 25.60 -21.83 33.58
C LEU A 326 26.97 -21.80 32.91
N GLN A 327 28.01 -21.41 33.64
CA GLN A 327 29.38 -21.41 33.13
C GLN A 327 29.85 -22.86 32.86
N GLY A 328 29.57 -23.80 33.74
CA GLY A 328 29.88 -25.21 33.52
C GLY A 328 29.13 -25.82 32.32
N LEU A 329 27.86 -25.44 32.08
CA LEU A 329 27.13 -25.84 30.88
C LEU A 329 27.79 -25.31 29.57
N LEU A 330 28.39 -24.10 29.61
CA LEU A 330 29.16 -23.53 28.51
C LEU A 330 30.45 -24.33 28.27
N GLU A 331 31.23 -24.59 29.31
CA GLU A 331 32.51 -25.30 29.25
C GLU A 331 32.32 -26.76 28.80
N ALA A 332 31.25 -27.41 29.25
CA ALA A 332 30.89 -28.78 28.85
C ALA A 332 30.26 -28.86 27.44
N ASN A 333 30.13 -27.74 26.72
CA ASN A 333 29.52 -27.63 25.37
C ASN A 333 28.09 -28.21 25.30
N VAL A 334 27.33 -28.08 26.40
CA VAL A 334 25.93 -28.54 26.49
C VAL A 334 24.97 -27.45 25.98
N PRO A 335 23.88 -27.78 25.25
CA PRO A 335 22.95 -26.79 24.70
C PRO A 335 22.22 -25.98 25.80
N ILE A 336 22.73 -24.77 26.10
CA ILE A 336 22.28 -23.91 27.21
C ILE A 336 20.77 -23.62 27.13
N LYS A 337 20.27 -23.23 25.98
CA LYS A 337 18.85 -22.82 25.80
C LYS A 337 17.88 -23.92 26.19
N LYS A 338 18.15 -25.17 25.78
CA LYS A 338 17.30 -26.32 26.09
C LYS A 338 17.34 -26.61 27.57
N ASN A 339 18.55 -26.62 28.16
CA ASN A 339 18.75 -26.94 29.58
C ASN A 339 18.15 -25.87 30.49
N VAL A 340 18.41 -24.59 30.25
CA VAL A 340 17.83 -23.49 31.05
C VAL A 340 16.31 -23.48 31.01
N THR A 341 15.70 -23.74 29.85
CA THR A 341 14.23 -23.82 29.75
C THR A 341 13.69 -24.94 30.64
N ARG A 342 14.34 -26.12 30.63
CA ARG A 342 13.94 -27.29 31.47
C ARG A 342 14.19 -27.03 32.94
N LEU A 343 15.34 -26.46 33.31
CA LEU A 343 15.68 -26.11 34.70
C LEU A 343 14.70 -25.09 35.29
N LEU A 344 14.25 -24.09 34.51
CA LEU A 344 13.22 -23.16 34.96
C LEU A 344 11.84 -23.82 35.10
N ALA A 345 11.53 -24.84 34.29
CA ALA A 345 10.32 -25.63 34.46
C ALA A 345 10.39 -26.44 35.78
N LEU A 346 11.50 -27.11 36.03
CA LEU A 346 11.74 -27.85 37.30
C LEU A 346 11.71 -26.92 38.52
N LYS A 347 12.26 -25.69 38.39
CA LYS A 347 12.14 -24.68 39.45
C LYS A 347 10.67 -24.37 39.79
N ASN A 348 9.78 -24.28 38.79
CA ASN A 348 8.36 -24.01 39.03
C ASN A 348 7.62 -25.20 39.63
N GLU A 349 8.17 -26.41 39.49
CA GLU A 349 7.60 -27.66 40.03
C GLU A 349 8.09 -27.95 41.45
N TYR A 350 9.41 -27.88 41.70
CA TYR A 350 10.05 -28.25 42.95
C TYR A 350 10.38 -27.04 43.85
N GLY A 351 10.31 -25.82 43.35
CA GLY A 351 10.65 -24.59 44.03
C GLY A 351 12.13 -24.18 43.91
N PRO A 352 12.46 -22.91 44.21
CA PRO A 352 13.81 -22.36 44.01
C PRO A 352 14.85 -22.97 44.93
N ALA A 353 14.51 -23.29 46.19
CA ALA A 353 15.44 -23.86 47.14
C ALA A 353 15.88 -25.28 46.72
N ALA A 354 14.93 -26.13 46.31
CA ALA A 354 15.20 -27.49 45.86
C ALA A 354 16.12 -27.50 44.62
N ILE A 355 15.88 -26.60 43.64
CA ILE A 355 16.73 -26.46 42.47
C ILE A 355 18.16 -26.04 42.83
N ILE A 356 18.34 -25.11 43.77
CA ILE A 356 19.68 -24.66 44.20
C ILE A 356 20.43 -25.81 44.87
N THR A 357 19.79 -26.58 45.78
CA THR A 357 20.37 -27.74 46.39
C THR A 357 20.76 -28.82 45.38
N ALA A 358 19.89 -29.10 44.40
CA ALA A 358 20.20 -30.05 43.35
C ALA A 358 21.36 -29.56 42.43
N ILE A 359 21.45 -28.24 42.15
CA ILE A 359 22.55 -27.63 41.41
C ILE A 359 23.88 -27.78 42.20
N GLN A 360 23.89 -27.50 43.51
CA GLN A 360 25.08 -27.66 44.37
C GLN A 360 25.60 -29.10 44.35
N LYS A 361 24.69 -30.08 44.44
CA LYS A 361 25.04 -31.48 44.33
C LYS A 361 25.57 -31.84 42.92
N ALA A 362 24.94 -31.38 41.86
CA ALA A 362 25.43 -31.62 40.51
C ALA A 362 26.82 -30.99 40.27
N LEU A 363 27.08 -29.78 40.79
CA LEU A 363 28.38 -29.12 40.73
C LEU A 363 29.47 -29.92 41.46
N SER A 364 29.20 -30.55 42.62
CA SER A 364 30.16 -31.38 43.33
C SER A 364 30.59 -32.64 42.56
N PHE A 365 29.76 -33.09 41.60
CA PHE A 365 30.07 -34.22 40.71
C PHE A 365 30.49 -33.78 39.30
N ASN A 366 30.63 -32.47 39.03
CA ASN A 366 30.88 -31.91 37.70
C ASN A 366 29.86 -32.41 36.64
N ALA A 367 28.61 -32.62 37.04
CA ALA A 367 27.56 -33.14 36.18
C ALA A 367 26.70 -31.99 35.60
N TYR A 368 26.85 -31.73 34.28
CA TYR A 368 26.21 -30.62 33.59
C TYR A 368 25.10 -31.09 32.64
N GLY A 369 23.87 -30.65 32.88
CA GLY A 369 22.68 -30.94 32.07
C GLY A 369 21.41 -30.95 32.92
N ALA A 370 20.28 -30.59 32.32
CA ALA A 370 18.99 -30.56 33.04
C ALA A 370 18.55 -31.94 33.48
N ASP A 371 18.94 -33.00 32.77
CA ASP A 371 18.59 -34.39 33.09
C ASP A 371 19.22 -34.83 34.41
N TYR A 372 20.44 -34.40 34.73
CA TYR A 372 21.07 -34.68 36.01
C TYR A 372 20.34 -34.00 37.16
N ILE A 373 19.97 -32.75 37.02
CA ILE A 373 19.20 -32.01 38.04
C ILE A 373 17.85 -32.66 38.25
N GLU A 374 17.16 -33.05 37.17
CA GLU A 374 15.87 -33.73 37.25
C GLU A 374 15.96 -35.06 37.99
N ASN A 375 16.98 -35.86 37.72
CA ASN A 375 17.20 -37.15 38.44
C ASN A 375 17.46 -36.91 39.92
N ILE A 376 18.27 -35.91 40.30
CA ILE A 376 18.53 -35.57 41.71
C ILE A 376 17.23 -35.14 42.40
N LEU A 377 16.43 -34.30 41.78
CA LEU A 377 15.15 -33.85 42.33
C LEU A 377 14.16 -35.00 42.48
N TYR A 378 14.09 -35.88 41.49
CA TYR A 378 13.18 -37.03 41.53
C TYR A 378 13.54 -38.02 42.64
N GLN A 379 14.84 -38.24 42.93
CA GLN A 379 15.29 -39.17 43.94
C GLN A 379 15.22 -38.63 45.37
N GLU A 380 15.38 -37.30 45.55
CA GLU A 380 15.62 -36.74 46.89
C GLU A 380 14.57 -35.73 47.35
N MET A 381 13.69 -35.29 46.49
CA MET A 381 12.77 -34.21 46.82
C MET A 381 11.34 -34.45 46.30
N THR A 382 10.38 -34.04 47.12
CA THR A 382 8.96 -34.11 46.74
C THR A 382 8.58 -32.88 45.91
N PRO A 383 7.87 -33.04 44.80
CA PRO A 383 7.41 -31.90 43.99
C PRO A 383 6.49 -30.97 44.79
N GLN A 384 6.74 -29.64 44.70
CA GLN A 384 5.92 -28.64 45.40
C GLN A 384 4.62 -28.27 44.67
N LYS A 385 4.37 -28.82 43.50
CA LYS A 385 3.08 -28.59 42.81
C LYS A 385 2.00 -29.43 43.49
N HIS A 386 1.34 -28.82 44.44
CA HIS A 386 -0.02 -29.20 44.74
C HIS A 386 -0.90 -28.68 43.60
N HIS A 387 -1.42 -29.57 42.77
CA HIS A 387 -2.54 -29.18 41.90
C HIS A 387 -3.64 -28.65 42.82
N PRO A 388 -4.21 -27.46 42.54
CA PRO A 388 -5.36 -27.02 43.33
C PRO A 388 -6.40 -28.14 43.27
N PRO A 389 -7.06 -28.48 44.39
CA PRO A 389 -8.03 -29.56 44.42
C PRO A 389 -9.07 -29.29 43.32
N VAL A 390 -9.30 -30.30 42.48
CA VAL A 390 -10.30 -30.19 41.39
C VAL A 390 -11.65 -30.01 42.05
N LYS A 391 -12.22 -28.80 41.91
CA LYS A 391 -13.60 -28.52 42.32
C LYS A 391 -14.54 -29.09 41.27
N LEU A 392 -15.17 -30.19 41.58
CA LEU A 392 -16.19 -30.80 40.76
C LEU A 392 -17.52 -30.02 40.93
N ASN A 393 -18.33 -29.94 39.87
CA ASN A 393 -19.63 -29.25 39.88
C ASN A 393 -20.65 -29.89 40.84
N ASN A 394 -20.40 -31.13 41.31
CA ASN A 394 -21.21 -31.78 42.28
C ASN A 394 -20.52 -31.72 43.68
N ASN A 395 -21.17 -31.02 44.62
CA ASN A 395 -20.67 -30.82 45.99
C ASN A 395 -20.49 -32.10 46.79
N ASP A 396 -21.23 -33.15 46.52
CA ASP A 396 -21.10 -34.45 47.23
C ASP A 396 -19.83 -35.17 46.81
N LEU A 397 -19.39 -35.04 45.56
CA LEU A 397 -18.15 -35.60 45.06
C LEU A 397 -16.90 -34.85 45.61
N ASN A 398 -17.04 -33.59 45.98
CA ASN A 398 -15.95 -32.80 46.58
C ASN A 398 -15.70 -33.20 48.08
N ARG A 399 -16.62 -33.96 48.71
CA ARG A 399 -16.51 -34.43 50.07
C ARG A 399 -15.85 -35.82 50.16
N ILE A 400 -15.65 -36.50 49.03
CA ILE A 400 -15.02 -37.81 48.98
C ILE A 400 -13.50 -37.63 49.20
N VAL A 401 -13.02 -37.96 50.34
CA VAL A 401 -11.57 -38.06 50.62
C VAL A 401 -11.14 -39.47 50.23
N LEU A 402 -10.43 -39.57 49.09
CA LEU A 402 -9.78 -40.81 48.72
C LEU A 402 -8.56 -40.99 49.64
N THR A 403 -8.57 -42.01 50.45
CA THR A 403 -7.37 -42.46 51.16
C THR A 403 -6.38 -43.04 50.16
N GLU A 404 -5.10 -42.68 50.29
CA GLU A 404 -4.05 -43.23 49.41
C GLU A 404 -4.14 -44.77 49.44
N PRO A 405 -4.20 -45.45 48.27
CA PRO A 405 -4.21 -46.94 48.27
C PRO A 405 -2.92 -47.44 48.83
N SER A 406 -3.03 -48.29 49.85
CA SER A 406 -1.85 -48.91 50.42
C SER A 406 -1.26 -49.92 49.44
N LEU A 407 0.06 -49.85 49.20
CA LEU A 407 0.74 -50.79 48.31
C LEU A 407 0.48 -52.25 48.74
N ALA A 408 0.28 -52.54 50.07
CA ALA A 408 -0.07 -53.82 50.59
C ALA A 408 -1.46 -54.33 50.12
N GLU A 409 -2.46 -53.44 49.91
CA GLU A 409 -3.76 -53.81 49.35
C GLU A 409 -3.65 -54.11 47.85
N TYR A 410 -2.80 -53.36 47.14
CA TYR A 410 -2.55 -53.61 45.71
C TYR A 410 -1.85 -54.95 45.49
N ASP A 411 -0.82 -55.26 46.29
CA ASP A 411 -0.09 -56.54 46.27
C ASP A 411 -1.00 -57.72 46.66
N ALA A 412 -1.91 -57.54 47.61
CA ALA A 412 -2.88 -58.56 47.98
C ALA A 412 -3.89 -58.87 46.86
N HIS A 413 -4.26 -57.85 46.04
CA HIS A 413 -5.11 -58.04 44.88
C HIS A 413 -4.40 -58.70 43.72
N VAL A 414 -3.17 -58.32 43.43
CA VAL A 414 -2.36 -58.86 42.32
C VAL A 414 -1.94 -60.30 42.60
N LEU A 415 -1.57 -60.63 43.86
CA LEU A 415 -1.19 -61.97 44.25
C LEU A 415 -2.38 -62.94 44.32
N LYS A 416 -3.58 -62.46 44.70
CA LYS A 416 -4.83 -63.26 44.59
C LYS A 416 -5.26 -63.54 43.13
N ALA A 417 -4.92 -62.68 42.22
CA ALA A 417 -5.20 -62.90 40.83
C ALA A 417 -4.29 -63.91 40.13
N LYS A 418 -3.03 -64.07 40.63
CA LYS A 418 -2.08 -65.11 40.15
C LYS A 418 -2.32 -66.52 40.71
N GLY A 419 -3.01 -66.65 41.83
CA GLY A 419 -3.33 -67.93 42.41
C GLY A 419 -4.57 -68.66 41.87
N LYS A 420 -5.17 -68.19 40.81
CA LYS A 420 -6.36 -68.82 40.15
C LYS A 420 -6.10 -69.36 38.75
N LYS A 421 -4.86 -69.59 38.38
CA LYS A 421 -4.50 -70.09 37.05
C LYS A 421 -3.61 -71.34 37.08
N ASP A 422 -3.75 -72.19 38.02
CA ASP A 422 -3.23 -73.58 38.00
C ASP A 422 -4.19 -74.44 38.82
N ASP A 423 -5.24 -74.94 38.14
CA ASP A 423 -5.92 -76.17 38.31
C ASP A 423 -6.80 -76.47 37.08
#